data_ba63f49c6b41deb70fe2edc3eb647c0c
#
_entry.id   ba63f49c6b41deb70fe2edc3eb647c0c
#
_cell.length_a   1.000
_cell.length_b   1.000
_cell.length_c   1.000
_cell.angle_alpha   90.00
_cell.angle_beta   90.00
_cell.angle_gamma   90.00
#
_symmetry.space_group_name_H-M   'P 1'
#
loop_
_entity.id
_entity.type
_entity.pdbx_description
1 polymer ?
#
loop_
_entity_poly.entity_id
_entity_poly.type
_entity_poly.pdbx_seq_one_letter_code
_entity_poly.pdbx_strand_id
1 'polypeptide(L)'
;MLRRTIPAFLVIGLLAATPFSEEVLIGFSEAGSDAQHALEDTYDSHLNAEDLDNWMKFLTNMPQPVGSPKAKENAEFVASLFESWGFETEIEVFHVLFPTPVERQLELIAPTKYTAVLSEPALDEDKSSQKKGAMLPPYNAYSADGDVTGELIFVNQGIPRDYEELERRGISVEGKIVIAKYGGSWRGIKPKVAFEHGAIACILYSDPRDDGYFQGDVYPKGAYKMERGVQRGSVADMPQYPGDPLTPFVGAKEDTERMTPEESPTVMKIPVLPISYEDAQPLLEALEGPVAPAYWRGALPITYHIGPGPAQVHLKLKFSWDIVPAYNVIARMEGSEFPDEWIMRGNHRDGWVFGAADPTSGQVAMLAEAQAIGELAKAGFRPKRTIMYGSWDAEEPGLLGSTEWVEYHRDEIDQKMIAYLNTDGSGRGFLGMGGSHTMQDFINQVARDVSDPQTGVTVLERRRARDLANGSTTT
;
A
#
# COMPACT_ATOMS: atom_id res chain seq x y z
N MET A 1 34.95 -30.98 -69.97
CA MET A 1 34.93 -30.50 -68.55
C MET A 1 33.63 -30.97 -67.94
N LEU A 2 33.65 -32.09 -67.18
CA LEU A 2 32.51 -32.65 -66.48
C LEU A 2 32.32 -31.96 -65.16
N ARG A 3 31.16 -31.33 -64.93
CA ARG A 3 30.75 -30.86 -63.61
C ARG A 3 30.03 -31.99 -62.86
N ARG A 4 30.63 -32.47 -61.79
CA ARG A 4 30.01 -33.40 -60.85
C ARG A 4 29.12 -32.60 -59.89
N THR A 5 27.82 -32.86 -59.90
CA THR A 5 26.85 -32.42 -58.89
C THR A 5 26.85 -33.44 -57.76
N ILE A 6 27.09 -32.98 -56.53
CA ILE A 6 26.96 -33.76 -55.28
C ILE A 6 25.55 -33.44 -54.69
N PRO A 7 24.71 -34.44 -54.41
CA PRO A 7 23.47 -34.21 -53.74
C PRO A 7 23.70 -34.02 -52.23
N ALA A 8 23.26 -32.88 -51.69
CA ALA A 8 23.22 -32.65 -50.25
C ALA A 8 22.03 -33.40 -49.65
N PHE A 9 22.31 -34.38 -48.81
CA PHE A 9 21.28 -35.01 -47.97
C PHE A 9 21.02 -34.12 -46.77
N LEU A 10 19.80 -33.55 -46.71
CA LEU A 10 19.30 -32.83 -45.55
C LEU A 10 18.81 -33.86 -44.51
N VAL A 11 19.58 -34.08 -43.46
CA VAL A 11 19.15 -34.89 -42.31
C VAL A 11 18.33 -33.97 -41.42
N ILE A 12 16.99 -34.09 -41.54
CA ILE A 12 16.07 -33.48 -40.55
C ILE A 12 16.12 -34.36 -39.30
N GLY A 13 16.91 -33.95 -38.32
CA GLY A 13 16.83 -34.53 -36.98
C GLY A 13 15.50 -34.11 -36.34
N LEU A 14 14.58 -35.08 -36.18
CA LEU A 14 13.50 -34.93 -35.24
C LEU A 14 14.13 -34.83 -33.84
N LEU A 15 14.26 -33.61 -33.30
CA LEU A 15 14.37 -33.39 -31.86
C LEU A 15 13.04 -33.84 -31.26
N ALA A 16 12.99 -35.07 -30.76
CA ALA A 16 11.93 -35.47 -29.84
C ALA A 16 12.04 -34.53 -28.65
N ALA A 17 11.08 -33.62 -28.48
CA ALA A 17 10.91 -32.90 -27.23
C ALA A 17 10.73 -33.98 -26.15
N THR A 18 11.72 -34.18 -25.31
CA THR A 18 11.52 -34.90 -24.04
C THR A 18 10.44 -34.13 -23.30
N PRO A 19 9.36 -34.81 -22.85
CA PRO A 19 8.44 -34.15 -21.97
C PRO A 19 9.26 -33.63 -20.78
N PHE A 20 9.15 -32.34 -20.47
CA PHE A 20 9.63 -31.83 -19.20
C PHE A 20 8.98 -32.70 -18.13
N SER A 21 9.76 -33.50 -17.41
CA SER A 21 9.26 -34.07 -16.18
C SER A 21 8.98 -32.89 -15.25
N GLU A 22 7.72 -32.70 -14.88
CA GLU A 22 7.38 -31.73 -13.88
C GLU A 22 8.23 -31.98 -12.63
N GLU A 23 8.82 -30.89 -12.11
CA GLU A 23 9.73 -31.00 -10.96
C GLU A 23 8.90 -31.48 -9.75
N VAL A 24 9.43 -32.46 -9.01
CA VAL A 24 8.75 -32.96 -7.79
C VAL A 24 8.61 -31.82 -6.79
N LEU A 25 7.37 -31.56 -6.36
CA LEU A 25 7.05 -30.48 -5.43
C LEU A 25 7.69 -30.72 -4.06
N ILE A 26 8.16 -29.65 -3.43
CA ILE A 26 8.77 -29.68 -2.10
C ILE A 26 7.77 -30.26 -1.09
N GLY A 27 8.16 -31.30 -0.39
CA GLY A 27 7.32 -31.99 0.62
C GLY A 27 6.36 -33.03 0.05
N PHE A 28 6.36 -33.27 -1.27
CA PHE A 28 5.56 -34.30 -1.91
C PHE A 28 6.41 -35.48 -2.39
N SER A 29 5.79 -36.64 -2.52
CA SER A 29 6.34 -37.73 -3.35
C SER A 29 6.06 -37.45 -4.81
N GLU A 30 6.70 -38.19 -5.75
CA GLU A 30 6.44 -38.08 -7.19
C GLU A 30 4.94 -38.22 -7.50
N ALA A 31 4.31 -39.31 -7.05
CA ALA A 31 2.85 -39.51 -7.21
C ALA A 31 1.99 -38.46 -6.47
N GLY A 32 2.49 -37.89 -5.39
CA GLY A 32 1.82 -36.80 -4.66
C GLY A 32 1.90 -35.49 -5.45
N SER A 33 3.01 -35.23 -6.14
CA SER A 33 3.18 -34.06 -7.01
C SER A 33 2.25 -34.12 -8.21
N ASP A 34 2.15 -35.30 -8.87
CA ASP A 34 1.21 -35.49 -9.99
C ASP A 34 -0.25 -35.22 -9.56
N ALA A 35 -0.63 -35.70 -8.39
CA ALA A 35 -1.97 -35.48 -7.84
C ALA A 35 -2.22 -34.01 -7.49
N GLN A 36 -1.19 -33.32 -6.97
CA GLN A 36 -1.26 -31.88 -6.64
C GLN A 36 -1.38 -31.04 -7.92
N HIS A 37 -0.58 -31.28 -8.93
CA HIS A 37 -0.68 -30.58 -10.22
C HIS A 37 -2.06 -30.76 -10.88
N ALA A 38 -2.62 -31.98 -10.86
CA ALA A 38 -3.97 -32.20 -11.37
C ALA A 38 -5.05 -31.44 -10.56
N LEU A 39 -4.84 -31.22 -9.27
CA LEU A 39 -5.71 -30.40 -8.44
C LEU A 39 -5.55 -28.91 -8.78
N GLU A 40 -4.33 -28.45 -9.01
CA GLU A 40 -4.00 -27.07 -9.41
C GLU A 40 -4.60 -26.75 -10.80
N ASP A 41 -4.50 -27.65 -11.76
CA ASP A 41 -5.17 -27.50 -13.07
C ASP A 41 -6.70 -27.34 -12.93
N THR A 42 -7.30 -28.09 -12.01
CA THR A 42 -8.73 -27.99 -11.71
C THR A 42 -9.06 -26.65 -11.07
N TYR A 43 -8.24 -26.22 -10.09
CA TYR A 43 -8.35 -24.93 -9.44
C TYR A 43 -8.26 -23.78 -10.46
N ASP A 44 -7.25 -23.78 -11.33
CA ASP A 44 -7.04 -22.77 -12.35
C ASP A 44 -8.23 -22.65 -13.31
N SER A 45 -8.91 -23.75 -13.60
CA SER A 45 -10.10 -23.78 -14.45
C SER A 45 -11.30 -22.99 -13.88
N HIS A 46 -11.29 -22.70 -12.58
CA HIS A 46 -12.31 -21.91 -11.90
C HIS A 46 -12.00 -20.42 -11.86
N LEU A 47 -10.78 -20.00 -12.23
CA LEU A 47 -10.41 -18.59 -12.24
C LEU A 47 -11.06 -17.87 -13.42
N ASN A 48 -11.81 -16.80 -13.15
CA ASN A 48 -12.57 -16.07 -14.16
C ASN A 48 -12.32 -14.56 -14.08
N ALA A 49 -11.69 -13.99 -15.10
CA ALA A 49 -11.37 -12.57 -15.17
C ALA A 49 -12.61 -11.64 -15.16
N GLU A 50 -13.76 -12.11 -15.64
CA GLU A 50 -15.00 -11.33 -15.64
C GLU A 50 -15.53 -11.13 -14.21
N ASP A 51 -15.41 -12.14 -13.36
CA ASP A 51 -15.78 -12.03 -11.94
C ASP A 51 -14.91 -10.99 -11.22
N LEU A 52 -13.58 -11.03 -11.43
CA LEU A 52 -12.66 -10.05 -10.86
C LEU A 52 -13.01 -8.61 -11.27
N ASP A 53 -13.32 -8.39 -12.55
CA ASP A 53 -13.73 -7.09 -13.10
C ASP A 53 -15.04 -6.59 -12.46
N ASN A 54 -16.04 -7.49 -12.33
CA ASN A 54 -17.32 -7.16 -11.71
C ASN A 54 -17.18 -6.83 -10.22
N TRP A 55 -16.41 -7.61 -9.46
CA TRP A 55 -16.16 -7.32 -8.05
C TRP A 55 -15.38 -6.02 -7.85
N MET A 56 -14.34 -5.79 -8.67
CA MET A 56 -13.60 -4.54 -8.62
C MET A 56 -14.50 -3.34 -8.89
N LYS A 57 -15.35 -3.39 -9.91
CA LYS A 57 -16.32 -2.33 -10.21
C LYS A 57 -17.26 -2.06 -9.05
N PHE A 58 -17.74 -3.10 -8.36
CA PHE A 58 -18.61 -2.94 -7.21
C PHE A 58 -17.88 -2.29 -6.02
N LEU A 59 -16.72 -2.84 -5.67
CA LEU A 59 -15.94 -2.41 -4.50
C LEU A 59 -15.43 -0.96 -4.64
N THR A 60 -15.14 -0.53 -5.88
CA THR A 60 -14.53 0.78 -6.15
C THR A 60 -15.47 1.79 -6.80
N ASN A 61 -16.78 1.54 -6.81
CA ASN A 61 -17.75 2.44 -7.45
C ASN A 61 -17.95 3.78 -6.71
N MET A 62 -17.58 3.85 -5.46
CA MET A 62 -17.63 5.02 -4.57
C MET A 62 -16.44 5.04 -3.63
N PRO A 63 -15.97 6.22 -3.17
CA PRO A 63 -15.01 6.31 -2.08
C PRO A 63 -15.52 5.61 -0.82
N GLN A 64 -14.62 4.93 -0.12
CA GLN A 64 -14.96 4.09 1.02
C GLN A 64 -14.10 4.41 2.27
N PRO A 65 -14.14 5.65 2.79
CA PRO A 65 -13.41 5.95 4.01
C PRO A 65 -13.84 5.02 5.16
N VAL A 66 -12.93 4.71 6.05
CA VAL A 66 -13.19 3.88 7.24
C VAL A 66 -14.42 4.35 7.99
N GLY A 67 -15.28 3.43 8.40
CA GLY A 67 -16.55 3.72 9.11
C GLY A 67 -17.67 4.25 8.22
N SER A 68 -17.44 4.45 6.92
CA SER A 68 -18.48 4.93 6.01
C SER A 68 -19.53 3.87 5.69
N PRO A 69 -20.74 4.27 5.26
CA PRO A 69 -21.75 3.31 4.79
C PRO A 69 -21.23 2.44 3.63
N LYS A 70 -20.36 2.96 2.77
CA LYS A 70 -19.77 2.19 1.67
C LYS A 70 -18.76 1.15 2.14
N ALA A 71 -17.96 1.46 3.16
CA ALA A 71 -17.07 0.48 3.79
C ALA A 71 -17.86 -0.72 4.35
N LYS A 72 -18.99 -0.44 5.01
CA LYS A 72 -19.91 -1.48 5.49
C LYS A 72 -20.54 -2.29 4.36
N GLU A 73 -21.08 -1.62 3.33
CA GLU A 73 -21.65 -2.28 2.15
C GLU A 73 -20.64 -3.21 1.46
N ASN A 74 -19.39 -2.78 1.35
CA ASN A 74 -18.30 -3.57 0.79
C ASN A 74 -17.97 -4.79 1.67
N ALA A 75 -17.99 -4.64 3.00
CA ALA A 75 -17.81 -5.78 3.91
C ALA A 75 -18.94 -6.81 3.77
N GLU A 76 -20.19 -6.35 3.76
CA GLU A 76 -21.37 -7.20 3.58
C GLU A 76 -21.34 -7.92 2.21
N PHE A 77 -20.93 -7.23 1.16
CA PHE A 77 -20.76 -7.84 -0.18
C PHE A 77 -19.69 -8.94 -0.16
N VAL A 78 -18.52 -8.69 0.38
CA VAL A 78 -17.44 -9.67 0.47
C VAL A 78 -17.85 -10.87 1.32
N ALA A 79 -18.51 -10.64 2.46
CA ALA A 79 -19.04 -11.72 3.30
C ALA A 79 -20.02 -12.61 2.54
N SER A 80 -20.96 -12.01 1.79
CA SER A 80 -21.93 -12.75 0.99
C SER A 80 -21.29 -13.64 -0.08
N LEU A 81 -20.17 -13.21 -0.66
CA LEU A 81 -19.41 -14.01 -1.63
C LEU A 81 -18.79 -15.24 -0.93
N PHE A 82 -18.08 -15.06 0.17
CA PHE A 82 -17.50 -16.17 0.93
C PHE A 82 -18.57 -17.19 1.38
N GLU A 83 -19.71 -16.72 1.91
CA GLU A 83 -20.84 -17.58 2.29
C GLU A 83 -21.35 -18.40 1.08
N SER A 84 -21.47 -17.77 -0.10
CA SER A 84 -21.94 -18.43 -1.34
C SER A 84 -21.01 -19.55 -1.82
N TRP A 85 -19.73 -19.46 -1.47
CA TRP A 85 -18.72 -20.47 -1.76
C TRP A 85 -18.56 -21.54 -0.66
N GLY A 86 -19.34 -21.41 0.42
CA GLY A 86 -19.41 -22.44 1.47
C GLY A 86 -18.45 -22.23 2.63
N PHE A 87 -17.90 -21.03 2.80
CA PHE A 87 -17.12 -20.67 3.98
C PHE A 87 -18.05 -20.26 5.13
N GLU A 88 -17.68 -20.63 6.35
CA GLU A 88 -18.20 -20.01 7.55
C GLU A 88 -17.64 -18.59 7.62
N THR A 89 -18.53 -17.58 7.67
CA THR A 89 -18.13 -16.20 7.50
C THR A 89 -18.73 -15.32 8.57
N GLU A 90 -17.91 -14.39 9.09
CA GLU A 90 -18.35 -13.37 10.03
C GLU A 90 -17.78 -11.99 9.66
N ILE A 91 -18.51 -10.93 10.04
CA ILE A 91 -18.00 -9.55 10.01
C ILE A 91 -17.69 -9.17 11.45
N GLU A 92 -16.41 -9.13 11.77
CA GLU A 92 -15.93 -8.72 13.07
C GLU A 92 -15.63 -7.23 13.11
N VAL A 93 -16.27 -6.52 14.05
CA VAL A 93 -16.18 -5.05 14.14
C VAL A 93 -15.22 -4.65 15.25
N PHE A 94 -14.29 -3.75 14.90
CA PHE A 94 -13.43 -3.03 15.83
C PHE A 94 -13.78 -1.54 15.78
N HIS A 95 -13.54 -0.83 16.87
CA HIS A 95 -13.87 0.59 17.01
C HIS A 95 -12.58 1.39 17.12
N VAL A 96 -12.15 2.01 16.04
CA VAL A 96 -10.81 2.59 15.88
C VAL A 96 -10.85 4.10 15.74
N LEU A 97 -9.80 4.76 16.17
CA LEU A 97 -9.63 6.19 15.94
C LEU A 97 -9.34 6.47 14.46
N PHE A 98 -10.20 7.24 13.81
CA PHE A 98 -9.98 7.66 12.42
C PHE A 98 -10.19 9.17 12.26
N PRO A 99 -9.15 10.00 12.45
CA PRO A 99 -9.28 11.44 12.32
C PRO A 99 -9.51 11.84 10.87
N THR A 100 -10.54 12.68 10.65
CA THR A 100 -10.90 13.22 9.34
C THR A 100 -10.79 14.74 9.31
N PRO A 101 -10.36 15.37 8.19
CA PRO A 101 -10.11 16.80 8.14
C PRO A 101 -11.40 17.61 8.10
N VAL A 102 -11.53 18.57 9.03
CA VAL A 102 -12.61 19.55 9.11
C VAL A 102 -12.20 20.87 8.46
N GLU A 103 -10.98 21.34 8.74
CA GLU A 103 -10.43 22.58 8.16
C GLU A 103 -9.00 22.35 7.71
N ARG A 104 -8.66 22.87 6.53
CA ARG A 104 -7.31 22.86 5.95
C ARG A 104 -7.07 24.16 5.24
N GLN A 105 -6.05 24.90 5.66
CA GLN A 105 -5.64 26.15 5.04
C GLN A 105 -4.11 26.21 5.04
N LEU A 106 -3.55 26.63 3.90
CA LEU A 106 -2.12 26.86 3.73
C LEU A 106 -1.93 28.12 2.90
N GLU A 107 -1.20 29.08 3.44
CA GLU A 107 -0.93 30.35 2.79
C GLU A 107 0.54 30.74 2.90
N LEU A 108 1.14 31.10 1.79
CA LEU A 108 2.36 31.92 1.80
C LEU A 108 1.93 33.38 2.00
N ILE A 109 2.34 34.00 3.09
CA ILE A 109 1.96 35.37 3.44
C ILE A 109 3.03 36.40 3.10
N ALA A 110 4.28 35.98 2.95
CA ALA A 110 5.40 36.79 2.49
C ALA A 110 6.44 35.90 1.77
N PRO A 111 7.25 36.43 0.83
CA PRO A 111 7.27 37.81 0.32
C PRO A 111 6.12 38.13 -0.64
N THR A 112 5.52 37.10 -1.25
CA THR A 112 4.36 37.19 -2.12
C THR A 112 3.20 36.44 -1.51
N LYS A 113 1.97 36.84 -1.78
CA LYS A 113 0.80 36.14 -1.28
C LYS A 113 0.41 35.01 -2.22
N TYR A 114 0.25 33.82 -1.65
CA TYR A 114 -0.27 32.65 -2.37
C TYR A 114 -1.14 31.82 -1.42
N THR A 115 -2.30 31.38 -1.86
CA THR A 115 -3.16 30.44 -1.11
C THR A 115 -3.16 29.12 -1.84
N ALA A 116 -2.78 28.05 -1.18
CA ALA A 116 -2.72 26.70 -1.74
C ALA A 116 -4.11 26.19 -2.13
N VAL A 117 -4.18 25.46 -3.24
CA VAL A 117 -5.44 24.96 -3.79
C VAL A 117 -5.99 23.79 -2.98
N LEU A 118 -5.14 22.92 -2.46
CA LEU A 118 -5.44 21.78 -1.58
C LEU A 118 -6.55 20.86 -2.12
N SER A 119 -6.71 20.74 -3.43
CA SER A 119 -7.70 19.88 -4.07
C SER A 119 -7.19 19.33 -5.39
N GLU A 120 -7.55 18.09 -5.67
CA GLU A 120 -7.26 17.44 -6.94
C GLU A 120 -8.35 17.75 -7.97
N PRO A 121 -8.03 17.88 -9.27
CA PRO A 121 -9.02 18.07 -10.31
C PRO A 121 -9.81 16.78 -10.55
N ALA A 122 -11.03 16.94 -11.05
CA ALA A 122 -11.72 15.82 -11.69
C ALA A 122 -11.09 15.55 -13.06
N LEU A 123 -11.15 14.32 -13.53
CA LEU A 123 -10.60 13.87 -14.81
C LEU A 123 -11.74 13.56 -15.77
N ASP A 124 -11.64 14.03 -17.00
CA ASP A 124 -12.65 13.79 -18.03
C ASP A 124 -12.69 12.32 -18.45
N GLU A 125 -11.54 11.65 -18.40
CA GLU A 125 -11.35 10.23 -18.73
C GLU A 125 -11.92 9.30 -17.67
N ASP A 126 -12.01 9.75 -16.42
CA ASP A 126 -12.52 9.00 -15.30
C ASP A 126 -13.73 9.68 -14.64
N LYS A 127 -14.92 9.21 -15.02
CA LYS A 127 -16.20 9.71 -14.47
C LYS A 127 -16.34 9.50 -12.96
N SER A 128 -15.67 8.52 -12.38
CA SER A 128 -15.70 8.29 -10.94
C SER A 128 -15.05 9.43 -10.18
N SER A 129 -14.02 10.06 -10.73
CA SER A 129 -13.32 11.23 -10.15
C SER A 129 -14.22 12.45 -9.93
N GLN A 130 -15.41 12.48 -10.56
CA GLN A 130 -16.40 13.54 -10.40
C GLN A 130 -17.27 13.36 -9.15
N LYS A 131 -17.25 12.18 -8.50
CA LYS A 131 -18.04 11.83 -7.31
C LYS A 131 -17.44 12.41 -6.02
N LYS A 132 -17.27 13.72 -5.94
CA LYS A 132 -16.53 14.40 -4.87
C LYS A 132 -17.20 14.36 -3.49
N GLY A 133 -18.51 14.18 -3.41
CA GLY A 133 -19.26 14.33 -2.16
C GLY A 133 -18.97 13.30 -1.06
N ALA A 134 -18.43 12.12 -1.43
CA ALA A 134 -18.07 11.07 -0.47
C ALA A 134 -16.53 10.95 -0.29
N MET A 135 -15.76 11.71 -1.04
CA MET A 135 -14.30 11.64 -1.05
C MET A 135 -13.71 12.58 0.00
N LEU A 136 -12.90 12.04 0.91
CA LEU A 136 -12.08 12.86 1.78
C LEU A 136 -11.04 13.64 0.96
N PRO A 137 -10.82 14.91 1.28
CA PRO A 137 -9.78 15.70 0.61
C PRO A 137 -8.38 15.17 0.92
N PRO A 138 -7.33 15.57 0.19
CA PRO A 138 -5.95 15.21 0.53
C PRO A 138 -5.56 15.67 1.95
N TYR A 139 -5.08 14.74 2.78
CA TYR A 139 -4.64 15.02 4.15
C TYR A 139 -3.70 13.91 4.66
N ASN A 140 -3.08 14.14 5.81
CA ASN A 140 -2.36 13.10 6.54
C ASN A 140 -3.15 12.74 7.80
N ALA A 141 -3.59 11.48 7.91
CA ALA A 141 -4.23 10.98 9.12
C ALA A 141 -3.25 10.99 10.31
N TYR A 142 -3.76 11.27 11.50
CA TYR A 142 -3.00 11.43 12.75
C TYR A 142 -2.05 12.62 12.79
N SER A 143 -2.21 13.60 11.90
CA SER A 143 -1.66 14.92 12.08
C SER A 143 -2.29 15.62 13.29
N ALA A 144 -1.55 16.38 14.05
CA ALA A 144 -2.15 17.24 15.07
C ALA A 144 -3.01 18.36 14.46
N ASP A 145 -3.97 18.87 15.25
CA ASP A 145 -4.60 20.16 15.01
C ASP A 145 -3.57 21.28 15.20
N GLY A 146 -3.75 22.40 14.51
CA GLY A 146 -2.90 23.57 14.73
C GLY A 146 -3.30 24.77 13.87
N ASP A 147 -2.94 25.95 14.35
CA ASP A 147 -3.09 27.24 13.68
C ASP A 147 -1.79 28.03 13.92
N VAL A 148 -0.84 27.91 12.99
CA VAL A 148 0.54 28.35 13.20
C VAL A 148 1.05 29.17 12.04
N THR A 149 1.90 30.15 12.35
CA THR A 149 2.61 30.97 11.36
C THR A 149 4.10 30.95 11.66
N GLY A 150 4.92 30.74 10.64
CA GLY A 150 6.37 30.69 10.81
C GLY A 150 7.16 30.84 9.54
N GLU A 151 8.46 31.08 9.68
CA GLU A 151 9.40 31.00 8.56
C GLU A 151 9.45 29.58 7.99
N LEU A 152 9.63 29.48 6.68
CA LEU A 152 9.74 28.20 5.99
C LEU A 152 11.19 27.76 5.83
N ILE A 153 11.45 26.46 6.09
CA ILE A 153 12.75 25.79 5.84
C ILE A 153 12.53 24.54 5.00
N PHE A 154 13.32 24.38 3.94
CA PHE A 154 13.36 23.15 3.15
C PHE A 154 14.32 22.14 3.79
N VAL A 155 13.81 20.96 4.12
CA VAL A 155 14.54 19.92 4.86
C VAL A 155 14.73 18.64 4.04
N ASN A 156 14.81 18.73 2.70
CA ASN A 156 14.95 17.59 1.81
C ASN A 156 13.87 16.52 2.04
N GLN A 157 14.25 15.33 2.51
CA GLN A 157 13.33 14.24 2.87
C GLN A 157 12.92 14.24 4.34
N GLY A 158 13.44 15.19 5.16
CA GLY A 158 13.09 15.33 6.56
C GLY A 158 13.47 14.12 7.43
N ILE A 159 14.53 13.42 7.08
CA ILE A 159 15.06 12.28 7.85
C ILE A 159 16.28 12.73 8.68
N PRO A 160 16.72 11.97 9.70
CA PRO A 160 17.74 12.41 10.64
C PRO A 160 19.00 13.01 9.99
N ARG A 161 19.56 12.37 8.94
CA ARG A 161 20.75 12.88 8.23
C ARG A 161 20.55 14.25 7.59
N ASP A 162 19.32 14.63 7.26
CA ASP A 162 19.01 15.92 6.65
C ASP A 162 19.10 17.03 7.71
N TYR A 163 18.69 16.76 8.94
CA TYR A 163 18.84 17.66 10.07
C TYR A 163 20.30 17.81 10.51
N GLU A 164 21.10 16.73 10.50
CA GLU A 164 22.56 16.81 10.67
C GLU A 164 23.23 17.73 9.63
N GLU A 165 22.74 17.73 8.38
CA GLU A 165 23.23 18.64 7.35
C GLU A 165 22.86 20.10 7.62
N LEU A 166 21.64 20.35 8.15
CA LEU A 166 21.23 21.68 8.58
C LEU A 166 22.08 22.18 9.75
N GLU A 167 22.33 21.34 10.75
CA GLU A 167 23.19 21.66 11.90
C GLU A 167 24.62 22.03 11.47
N ARG A 168 25.22 21.26 10.55
CA ARG A 168 26.55 21.56 9.97
C ARG A 168 26.58 22.92 9.27
N ARG A 169 25.44 23.43 8.81
CA ARG A 169 25.29 24.74 8.16
C ARG A 169 24.88 25.84 9.14
N GLY A 170 24.66 25.52 10.41
CA GLY A 170 24.18 26.46 11.41
C GLY A 170 22.72 26.90 11.19
N ILE A 171 21.89 26.06 10.53
CA ILE A 171 20.49 26.35 10.25
C ILE A 171 19.63 25.59 11.26
N SER A 172 18.83 26.30 12.06
CA SER A 172 17.86 25.74 13.00
C SER A 172 16.46 25.78 12.43
N VAL A 173 15.67 24.74 12.74
CA VAL A 173 14.24 24.67 12.43
C VAL A 173 13.36 24.98 13.64
N GLU A 174 13.95 25.29 14.78
CA GLU A 174 13.23 25.61 16.01
C GLU A 174 12.27 26.79 15.78
N GLY A 175 11.00 26.62 16.15
CA GLY A 175 9.92 27.59 15.94
C GLY A 175 9.54 27.86 14.48
N LYS A 176 10.00 27.04 13.54
CA LYS A 176 9.77 27.21 12.10
C LYS A 176 8.85 26.14 11.53
N ILE A 177 8.33 26.37 10.32
CA ILE A 177 7.60 25.41 9.53
C ILE A 177 8.58 24.75 8.56
N VAL A 178 8.57 23.43 8.50
CA VAL A 178 9.43 22.70 7.54
C VAL A 178 8.62 22.20 6.34
N ILE A 179 9.27 22.20 5.15
CA ILE A 179 8.74 21.53 3.94
C ILE A 179 9.69 20.41 3.56
N ALA A 180 9.15 19.20 3.40
CA ALA A 180 9.91 17.99 3.07
C ALA A 180 9.32 17.25 1.87
N LYS A 181 10.21 16.59 1.10
CA LYS A 181 9.82 15.64 0.05
C LYS A 181 9.42 14.30 0.63
N TYR A 182 8.49 13.61 -0.01
CA TYR A 182 8.31 12.17 0.20
C TYR A 182 9.57 11.38 -0.20
N GLY A 183 9.66 10.14 0.27
CA GLY A 183 10.81 9.27 0.02
C GLY A 183 11.82 9.23 1.17
N GLY A 184 12.77 8.32 1.07
CA GLY A 184 13.88 8.13 2.04
C GLY A 184 13.54 7.40 3.33
N SER A 185 12.29 7.43 3.77
CA SER A 185 11.79 6.73 4.95
C SER A 185 10.26 6.75 4.98
N TRP A 186 9.67 6.08 5.99
CA TRP A 186 8.26 6.21 6.32
C TRP A 186 7.85 7.68 6.48
N ARG A 187 6.66 8.04 5.98
CA ARG A 187 6.23 9.45 5.95
C ARG A 187 6.10 10.08 7.34
N GLY A 188 5.67 9.30 8.34
CA GLY A 188 5.54 9.77 9.73
C GLY A 188 6.86 10.12 10.43
N ILE A 189 7.99 9.58 9.96
CA ILE A 189 9.32 9.95 10.47
C ILE A 189 9.63 11.42 10.20
N LYS A 190 9.14 11.97 9.10
CA LYS A 190 9.42 13.37 8.72
C LYS A 190 8.89 14.40 9.73
N PRO A 191 7.58 14.40 10.08
CA PRO A 191 7.08 15.30 11.12
C PRO A 191 7.58 14.95 12.52
N LYS A 192 7.84 13.66 12.83
CA LYS A 192 8.44 13.25 14.10
C LYS A 192 9.80 13.91 14.30
N VAL A 193 10.72 13.73 13.36
CA VAL A 193 12.06 14.33 13.43
C VAL A 193 11.99 15.86 13.39
N ALA A 194 11.06 16.44 12.62
CA ALA A 194 10.83 17.88 12.63
C ALA A 194 10.45 18.39 14.03
N PHE A 195 9.51 17.71 14.69
CA PHE A 195 9.11 18.04 16.06
C PHE A 195 10.25 17.89 17.06
N GLU A 196 11.04 16.82 16.97
CA GLU A 196 12.21 16.58 17.82
C GLU A 196 13.27 17.69 17.70
N HIS A 197 13.35 18.36 16.54
CA HIS A 197 14.21 19.53 16.28
C HIS A 197 13.51 20.88 16.53
N GLY A 198 12.31 20.89 17.13
CA GLY A 198 11.58 22.09 17.53
C GLY A 198 10.77 22.77 16.43
N ALA A 199 10.55 22.14 15.27
CA ALA A 199 9.65 22.66 14.26
C ALA A 199 8.19 22.67 14.75
N ILE A 200 7.41 23.67 14.29
CA ILE A 200 6.01 23.85 14.73
C ILE A 200 5.00 23.30 13.73
N ALA A 201 5.40 22.94 12.51
CA ALA A 201 4.58 22.27 11.49
C ALA A 201 5.45 21.61 10.43
N CYS A 202 4.88 20.65 9.70
CA CYS A 202 5.52 19.95 8.60
C CYS A 202 4.61 19.93 7.37
N ILE A 203 5.12 20.36 6.22
CA ILE A 203 4.47 20.28 4.93
C ILE A 203 5.16 19.17 4.12
N LEU A 204 4.39 18.25 3.51
CA LEU A 204 4.91 17.16 2.70
C LEU A 204 4.49 17.31 1.24
N TYR A 205 5.39 17.03 0.30
CA TYR A 205 5.05 17.02 -1.12
C TYR A 205 5.80 15.93 -1.88
N SER A 206 5.21 15.46 -2.99
CA SER A 206 5.91 14.59 -3.95
C SER A 206 6.66 15.46 -4.94
N ASP A 207 8.00 15.37 -4.97
CA ASP A 207 8.77 16.10 -5.96
C ASP A 207 8.63 15.41 -7.33
N PRO A 208 8.44 16.16 -8.44
CA PRO A 208 8.28 15.55 -9.77
C PRO A 208 9.53 14.80 -10.26
N ARG A 209 10.68 14.94 -9.60
CA ARG A 209 11.87 14.12 -9.84
C ARG A 209 11.63 12.66 -9.45
N ASP A 210 10.89 12.43 -8.35
CA ASP A 210 10.70 11.11 -7.76
C ASP A 210 9.37 10.49 -8.23
N ASP A 211 8.32 11.32 -8.36
CA ASP A 211 6.97 10.90 -8.78
C ASP A 211 6.29 12.05 -9.55
N GLY A 212 6.56 12.17 -10.82
CA GLY A 212 6.00 13.20 -11.69
C GLY A 212 6.61 13.21 -13.08
N TYR A 213 6.49 14.32 -13.80
CA TYR A 213 6.86 14.46 -15.21
C TYR A 213 8.35 14.15 -15.53
N PHE A 214 9.22 14.17 -14.54
CA PHE A 214 10.64 13.84 -14.76
C PHE A 214 10.85 12.33 -14.96
N GLN A 215 9.98 11.50 -14.42
CA GLN A 215 10.03 10.04 -14.56
C GLN A 215 9.36 9.55 -15.85
N GLY A 216 8.34 10.27 -16.34
CA GLY A 216 7.58 9.90 -17.52
C GLY A 216 6.24 10.59 -17.59
N ASP A 217 5.34 10.04 -18.43
CA ASP A 217 4.01 10.61 -18.59
C ASP A 217 3.22 10.55 -17.26
N VAL A 218 2.59 11.68 -16.94
CA VAL A 218 1.74 11.82 -15.77
C VAL A 218 0.32 11.33 -16.05
N TYR A 219 -0.39 10.96 -14.99
CA TYR A 219 -1.79 10.53 -15.07
C TYR A 219 -2.67 11.63 -15.71
N PRO A 220 -3.63 11.30 -16.62
CA PRO A 220 -4.06 9.92 -16.98
C PRO A 220 -3.28 9.26 -18.13
N LYS A 221 -2.31 9.92 -18.77
CA LYS A 221 -1.54 9.33 -19.88
C LYS A 221 -0.55 8.28 -19.43
N GLY A 222 0.04 8.46 -18.25
CA GLY A 222 0.99 7.55 -17.63
C GLY A 222 0.71 7.35 -16.15
N ALA A 223 1.66 6.70 -15.47
CA ALA A 223 1.48 6.26 -14.09
C ALA A 223 1.92 7.31 -13.05
N TYR A 224 2.65 8.34 -13.47
CA TYR A 224 3.23 9.29 -12.53
C TYR A 224 2.26 10.40 -12.12
N LYS A 225 2.56 11.03 -10.99
CA LYS A 225 1.71 12.04 -10.38
C LYS A 225 1.63 13.30 -11.22
N MET A 226 0.41 13.76 -11.50
CA MET A 226 0.17 15.05 -12.14
C MET A 226 0.44 16.22 -11.17
N GLU A 227 0.55 17.42 -11.70
CA GLU A 227 0.93 18.63 -10.94
C GLU A 227 0.08 18.92 -9.71
N ARG A 228 -1.21 18.60 -9.76
CA ARG A 228 -2.17 18.75 -8.64
C ARG A 228 -2.48 17.46 -7.90
N GLY A 229 -1.81 16.36 -8.24
CA GLY A 229 -1.92 15.10 -7.52
C GLY A 229 -1.25 15.19 -6.15
N VAL A 230 -1.89 14.65 -5.11
CA VAL A 230 -1.40 14.66 -3.74
C VAL A 230 -1.32 13.25 -3.18
N GLN A 231 -0.21 12.90 -2.58
CA GLN A 231 -0.12 11.65 -1.82
C GLN A 231 -0.78 11.82 -0.45
N ARG A 232 -1.91 11.13 -0.26
CA ARG A 232 -2.53 10.93 1.06
C ARG A 232 -1.69 9.95 1.89
N GLY A 233 -2.07 9.74 3.12
CA GLY A 233 -1.48 8.70 3.93
C GLY A 233 -1.49 9.03 5.42
N SER A 234 -1.20 8.03 6.24
CA SER A 234 -1.01 8.19 7.67
C SER A 234 0.38 8.73 7.99
N VAL A 235 0.47 9.60 8.98
CA VAL A 235 1.74 10.02 9.60
C VAL A 235 1.91 9.45 11.00
N ALA A 236 1.05 8.53 11.44
CA ALA A 236 1.25 7.82 12.69
C ALA A 236 2.66 7.22 12.77
N ASP A 237 3.26 7.22 13.95
CA ASP A 237 4.57 6.60 14.21
C ASP A 237 4.43 5.08 14.28
N MET A 238 3.96 4.47 13.18
CA MET A 238 3.76 3.01 13.07
C MET A 238 5.02 2.18 13.34
N PRO A 239 6.26 2.64 13.09
CA PRO A 239 7.45 1.91 13.52
C PRO A 239 7.52 1.68 15.03
N GLN A 240 6.81 2.46 15.86
CA GLN A 240 6.72 2.27 17.30
C GLN A 240 5.72 1.17 17.63
N TYR A 241 4.50 1.23 17.11
CA TYR A 241 3.51 0.15 17.00
C TYR A 241 2.45 0.50 15.95
N PRO A 242 1.96 -0.51 15.18
CA PRO A 242 0.80 -0.37 14.31
C PRO A 242 -0.50 -0.50 15.10
N GLY A 243 -1.65 -0.41 14.41
CA GLY A 243 -2.96 -0.56 15.02
C GLY A 243 -3.52 0.75 15.57
N ASP A 244 -4.61 0.64 16.32
CA ASP A 244 -5.29 1.81 16.85
C ASP A 244 -4.38 2.58 17.83
N PRO A 245 -4.13 3.87 17.59
CA PRO A 245 -3.24 4.66 18.44
C PRO A 245 -3.66 4.77 19.91
N LEU A 246 -4.92 4.48 20.22
CA LEU A 246 -5.47 4.65 21.57
C LEU A 246 -5.57 3.35 22.36
N THR A 247 -5.37 2.19 21.71
CA THR A 247 -5.51 0.86 22.33
C THR A 247 -4.30 -0.06 22.03
N PRO A 248 -3.04 0.40 22.23
CA PRO A 248 -1.87 -0.40 21.88
C PRO A 248 -1.87 -1.76 22.60
N PHE A 249 -1.64 -2.82 21.83
CA PHE A 249 -1.55 -4.22 22.28
C PHE A 249 -2.85 -4.82 22.82
N VAL A 250 -3.99 -4.17 22.60
CA VAL A 250 -5.32 -4.63 23.03
C VAL A 250 -6.34 -4.38 21.93
N GLY A 251 -7.03 -5.40 21.46
CA GLY A 251 -8.03 -5.24 20.40
C GLY A 251 -9.11 -4.20 20.73
N ALA A 252 -9.31 -3.23 19.84
CA ALA A 252 -10.18 -2.06 20.01
C ALA A 252 -11.67 -2.42 19.89
N LYS A 253 -12.22 -3.15 20.83
CA LYS A 253 -13.67 -3.38 20.93
C LYS A 253 -14.40 -2.13 21.49
N GLU A 254 -15.72 -2.15 21.43
CA GLU A 254 -16.54 -1.00 21.84
C GLU A 254 -16.28 -0.52 23.28
N ASP A 255 -16.07 -1.46 24.19
CA ASP A 255 -15.85 -1.26 25.63
C ASP A 255 -14.37 -1.22 26.04
N THR A 256 -13.42 -1.31 25.11
CA THR A 256 -12.00 -1.24 25.40
C THR A 256 -11.62 0.13 25.96
N GLU A 257 -10.86 0.14 27.08
CA GLU A 257 -10.31 1.37 27.66
C GLU A 257 -9.29 2.00 26.70
N ARG A 258 -9.39 3.31 26.50
CA ARG A 258 -8.58 4.06 25.53
C ARG A 258 -7.81 5.18 26.20
N MET A 259 -6.56 5.38 25.77
CA MET A 259 -5.85 6.62 26.06
C MET A 259 -6.39 7.77 25.21
N THR A 260 -6.05 9.00 25.56
CA THR A 260 -6.39 10.17 24.73
C THR A 260 -5.41 10.31 23.55
N PRO A 261 -5.76 11.03 22.47
CA PRO A 261 -4.85 11.31 21.36
C PRO A 261 -3.56 12.04 21.80
N GLU A 262 -3.67 12.89 22.83
CA GLU A 262 -2.52 13.63 23.38
C GLU A 262 -1.53 12.69 24.10
N GLU A 263 -2.02 11.65 24.75
CA GLU A 263 -1.22 10.64 25.45
C GLU A 263 -0.60 9.63 24.49
N SER A 264 -1.22 9.40 23.33
CA SER A 264 -0.72 8.44 22.37
C SER A 264 0.66 8.84 21.82
N PRO A 265 1.68 7.97 21.91
CA PRO A 265 3.01 8.27 21.39
C PRO A 265 3.09 8.21 19.86
N THR A 266 2.12 7.59 19.19
CA THR A 266 2.11 7.43 17.72
C THR A 266 1.37 8.54 17.00
N VAL A 267 0.51 9.31 17.67
CA VAL A 267 -0.13 10.50 17.12
C VAL A 267 0.85 11.66 17.05
N MET A 268 0.93 12.35 15.91
CA MET A 268 1.85 13.46 15.69
C MET A 268 1.55 14.63 16.63
N LYS A 269 2.60 15.33 17.01
CA LYS A 269 2.53 16.45 17.98
C LYS A 269 2.51 17.82 17.32
N ILE A 270 2.70 17.88 16.00
CA ILE A 270 2.64 19.09 15.18
C ILE A 270 1.71 18.88 13.98
N PRO A 271 1.07 19.93 13.44
CA PRO A 271 0.27 19.84 12.23
C PRO A 271 1.11 19.42 11.01
N VAL A 272 0.55 18.50 10.20
CA VAL A 272 1.18 17.93 9.00
C VAL A 272 0.20 17.98 7.84
N LEU A 273 0.62 18.58 6.73
CA LEU A 273 -0.22 18.71 5.53
C LEU A 273 0.50 18.22 4.28
N PRO A 274 -0.07 17.25 3.52
CA PRO A 274 0.42 16.89 2.21
C PRO A 274 -0.12 17.88 1.17
N ILE A 275 0.73 18.29 0.23
CA ILE A 275 0.37 19.19 -0.85
C ILE A 275 0.85 18.66 -2.20
N SER A 276 0.28 19.21 -3.27
CA SER A 276 0.75 18.99 -4.64
C SER A 276 2.09 19.66 -4.89
N TYR A 277 2.80 19.24 -5.95
CA TYR A 277 4.00 19.99 -6.34
C TYR A 277 3.69 21.33 -7.03
N GLU A 278 2.46 21.52 -7.55
CA GLU A 278 1.96 22.83 -7.97
C GLU A 278 1.88 23.80 -6.77
N ASP A 279 1.31 23.35 -5.64
CA ASP A 279 1.23 24.16 -4.42
C ASP A 279 2.60 24.31 -3.74
N ALA A 280 3.51 23.33 -3.86
CA ALA A 280 4.85 23.40 -3.27
C ALA A 280 5.77 24.37 -3.99
N GLN A 281 5.63 24.55 -5.30
CA GLN A 281 6.53 25.38 -6.10
C GLN A 281 6.61 26.83 -5.60
N PRO A 282 5.50 27.60 -5.43
CA PRO A 282 5.58 28.97 -4.96
C PRO A 282 6.15 29.09 -3.53
N LEU A 283 5.96 28.08 -2.68
CA LEU A 283 6.56 28.05 -1.34
C LEU A 283 8.09 27.89 -1.43
N LEU A 284 8.56 27.00 -2.28
CA LEU A 284 9.99 26.73 -2.48
C LEU A 284 10.70 27.87 -3.24
N GLU A 285 10.00 28.53 -4.19
CA GLU A 285 10.51 29.72 -4.88
C GLU A 285 10.73 30.92 -3.95
N ALA A 286 9.92 31.00 -2.88
CA ALA A 286 10.02 32.07 -1.90
C ALA A 286 11.19 31.91 -0.94
N LEU A 287 11.86 30.75 -0.92
CA LEU A 287 13.01 30.48 -0.08
C LEU A 287 14.25 31.22 -0.60
N GLU A 288 15.03 31.75 0.30
CA GLU A 288 16.36 32.33 0.07
C GLU A 288 17.43 31.58 0.89
N GLY A 289 18.54 32.23 1.19
CA GLY A 289 19.64 31.64 1.94
C GLY A 289 20.50 30.69 1.09
N PRO A 290 21.16 29.70 1.72
CA PRO A 290 22.05 28.80 1.00
C PRO A 290 21.33 27.96 -0.05
N VAL A 291 21.97 27.81 -1.23
CA VAL A 291 21.50 26.86 -2.24
C VAL A 291 21.58 25.44 -1.69
N ALA A 292 20.52 24.67 -1.86
CA ALA A 292 20.45 23.29 -1.40
C ALA A 292 21.51 22.41 -2.08
N PRO A 293 22.07 21.43 -1.34
CA PRO A 293 22.99 20.43 -1.92
C PRO A 293 22.42 19.78 -3.17
N ALA A 294 23.28 19.36 -4.08
CA ALA A 294 22.81 18.78 -5.35
C ALA A 294 21.90 17.57 -5.16
N TYR A 295 22.14 16.75 -4.15
CA TYR A 295 21.34 15.55 -3.85
C TYR A 295 20.00 15.85 -3.14
N TRP A 296 19.78 17.12 -2.71
CA TRP A 296 18.46 17.57 -2.20
C TRP A 296 17.55 18.07 -3.30
N ARG A 297 18.13 18.51 -4.43
CA ARG A 297 17.37 19.17 -5.49
C ARG A 297 16.43 18.21 -6.19
N GLY A 298 15.23 18.67 -6.43
CA GLY A 298 14.21 17.97 -7.20
C GLY A 298 14.22 18.36 -8.69
N ALA A 299 13.05 18.27 -9.31
CA ALA A 299 12.86 18.58 -10.73
C ALA A 299 11.91 19.77 -10.98
N LEU A 300 11.49 20.51 -9.96
CA LEU A 300 10.79 21.77 -10.18
C LEU A 300 11.72 22.77 -10.89
N PRO A 301 11.20 23.64 -11.79
CA PRO A 301 11.99 24.58 -12.57
C PRO A 301 12.46 25.80 -11.75
N ILE A 302 13.04 25.55 -10.57
CA ILE A 302 13.46 26.54 -9.58
C ILE A 302 14.91 26.33 -9.14
N THR A 303 15.51 27.32 -8.50
CA THR A 303 16.68 27.13 -7.68
C THR A 303 16.24 26.73 -6.26
N TYR A 304 16.58 25.52 -5.83
CA TYR A 304 16.25 25.08 -4.50
C TYR A 304 17.16 25.76 -3.47
N HIS A 305 16.56 26.55 -2.60
CA HIS A 305 17.23 27.14 -1.42
C HIS A 305 16.77 26.42 -0.15
N ILE A 306 17.59 26.43 0.89
CA ILE A 306 17.27 25.83 2.17
C ILE A 306 16.37 26.74 3.00
N GLY A 307 16.60 28.06 2.96
CA GLY A 307 16.16 29.04 3.93
C GLY A 307 17.24 29.27 5.03
N PRO A 308 16.95 30.00 6.10
CA PRO A 308 15.79 30.87 6.21
C PRO A 308 15.80 32.02 5.20
N GLY A 309 14.66 32.67 5.01
CA GLY A 309 14.48 33.78 4.07
C GLY A 309 13.18 34.53 4.37
N PRO A 310 12.68 35.31 3.42
CA PRO A 310 11.46 36.09 3.63
C PRO A 310 10.18 35.23 3.61
N ALA A 311 10.29 33.92 3.31
CA ALA A 311 9.15 33.04 3.21
C ALA A 311 8.48 32.84 4.57
N GLN A 312 7.27 33.40 4.73
CA GLN A 312 6.40 33.22 5.89
C GLN A 312 5.17 32.46 5.46
N VAL A 313 4.87 31.39 6.19
CA VAL A 313 3.75 30.49 5.90
C VAL A 313 2.80 30.44 7.08
N HIS A 314 1.48 30.47 6.78
CA HIS A 314 0.41 30.20 7.72
C HIS A 314 -0.21 28.84 7.37
N LEU A 315 -0.27 27.95 8.36
CA LEU A 315 -0.90 26.63 8.25
C LEU A 315 -1.96 26.49 9.36
N LYS A 316 -3.19 26.13 8.92
CA LYS A 316 -4.28 25.84 9.85
C LYS A 316 -4.91 24.50 9.50
N LEU A 317 -4.94 23.61 10.47
CA LEU A 317 -5.55 22.27 10.38
C LEU A 317 -6.46 22.03 11.58
N LYS A 318 -7.63 21.44 11.30
CA LYS A 318 -8.54 20.92 12.32
C LYS A 318 -9.13 19.60 11.85
N PHE A 319 -9.17 18.63 12.78
CA PHE A 319 -9.71 17.30 12.54
C PHE A 319 -10.93 17.01 13.43
N SER A 320 -11.81 16.14 12.95
CA SER A 320 -12.70 15.36 13.80
C SER A 320 -11.93 14.12 14.25
N TRP A 321 -11.92 13.87 15.55
CA TRP A 321 -11.20 12.77 16.20
C TRP A 321 -12.19 11.67 16.60
N ASP A 322 -12.92 11.14 15.60
CA ASP A 322 -14.00 10.20 15.85
C ASP A 322 -13.47 8.76 15.98
N ILE A 323 -14.09 8.00 16.88
CA ILE A 323 -13.99 6.54 16.92
C ILE A 323 -15.02 6.00 15.95
N VAL A 324 -14.59 5.20 14.99
CA VAL A 324 -15.45 4.67 13.93
C VAL A 324 -15.34 3.14 13.83
N PRO A 325 -16.38 2.45 13.32
CA PRO A 325 -16.30 1.01 13.12
C PRO A 325 -15.39 0.65 11.93
N ALA A 326 -14.50 -0.30 12.13
CA ALA A 326 -13.75 -1.02 11.10
C ALA A 326 -14.35 -2.43 10.95
N TYR A 327 -14.67 -2.85 9.73
CA TYR A 327 -15.42 -4.07 9.42
C TYR A 327 -14.50 -5.12 8.81
N ASN A 328 -13.86 -5.95 9.61
CA ASN A 328 -13.09 -7.10 9.10
C ASN A 328 -14.03 -8.23 8.67
N VAL A 329 -13.77 -8.82 7.51
CA VAL A 329 -14.49 -10.02 7.08
C VAL A 329 -13.56 -11.21 7.24
N ILE A 330 -13.95 -12.16 8.07
CA ILE A 330 -13.21 -13.40 8.34
C ILE A 330 -14.02 -14.56 7.77
N ALA A 331 -13.42 -15.33 6.87
CA ALA A 331 -14.02 -16.52 6.29
C ALA A 331 -13.17 -17.73 6.58
N ARG A 332 -13.80 -18.87 6.92
CA ARG A 332 -13.14 -20.08 7.39
C ARG A 332 -13.69 -21.33 6.69
N MET A 333 -12.78 -22.22 6.28
CA MET A 333 -13.09 -23.59 5.88
C MET A 333 -12.29 -24.55 6.74
N GLU A 334 -13.00 -25.31 7.58
CA GLU A 334 -12.39 -26.22 8.56
C GLU A 334 -11.59 -27.34 7.89
N GLY A 335 -10.41 -27.61 8.44
CA GLY A 335 -9.52 -28.69 8.01
C GLY A 335 -10.05 -30.08 8.38
N SER A 336 -9.89 -31.03 7.46
CA SER A 336 -10.37 -32.41 7.63
C SER A 336 -9.47 -33.29 8.51
N GLU A 337 -8.17 -32.95 8.60
CA GLU A 337 -7.18 -33.73 9.35
C GLU A 337 -6.59 -32.96 10.55
N PHE A 338 -6.36 -31.65 10.32
CA PHE A 338 -5.71 -30.75 11.29
C PHE A 338 -6.52 -29.45 11.43
N PRO A 339 -7.72 -29.48 12.05
CA PRO A 339 -8.60 -28.32 12.15
C PRO A 339 -8.04 -27.17 13.00
N ASP A 340 -7.12 -27.47 13.92
CA ASP A 340 -6.45 -26.50 14.77
C ASP A 340 -5.13 -25.94 14.18
N GLU A 341 -4.80 -26.31 12.95
CA GLU A 341 -3.67 -25.77 12.21
C GLU A 341 -4.20 -24.81 11.12
N TRP A 342 -3.99 -23.50 11.35
CA TRP A 342 -4.56 -22.45 10.48
C TRP A 342 -3.56 -21.92 9.46
N ILE A 343 -3.98 -21.89 8.21
CA ILE A 343 -3.29 -21.18 7.13
C ILE A 343 -4.20 -20.02 6.74
N MET A 344 -3.72 -18.81 6.94
CA MET A 344 -4.52 -17.62 6.68
C MET A 344 -3.98 -16.82 5.49
N ARG A 345 -4.89 -16.39 4.66
CA ARG A 345 -4.67 -15.51 3.52
C ARG A 345 -5.33 -14.17 3.80
N GLY A 346 -4.61 -13.06 3.65
CA GLY A 346 -5.14 -11.73 3.92
C GLY A 346 -4.92 -10.74 2.79
N ASN A 347 -5.85 -9.81 2.69
CA ASN A 347 -5.73 -8.59 1.89
C ASN A 347 -6.61 -7.51 2.51
N HIS A 348 -6.15 -6.26 2.50
CA HIS A 348 -7.06 -5.21 2.94
C HIS A 348 -8.06 -4.81 1.85
N ARG A 349 -9.08 -4.05 2.24
CA ARG A 349 -10.21 -3.68 1.37
C ARG A 349 -10.44 -2.19 1.31
N ASP A 350 -10.12 -1.47 2.40
CA ASP A 350 -10.25 -0.02 2.45
C ASP A 350 -9.26 0.67 1.52
N GLY A 351 -9.48 1.92 1.21
CA GLY A 351 -8.60 2.73 0.39
C GLY A 351 -8.77 4.20 0.70
N TRP A 352 -7.74 5.00 0.47
CA TRP A 352 -7.79 6.45 0.69
C TRP A 352 -8.86 7.15 -0.13
N VAL A 353 -9.24 6.59 -1.28
CA VAL A 353 -10.28 7.13 -2.15
C VAL A 353 -11.13 5.99 -2.71
N PHE A 354 -10.88 5.56 -3.97
CA PHE A 354 -11.57 4.46 -4.63
C PHE A 354 -10.87 3.12 -4.43
N GLY A 355 -9.56 3.12 -4.29
CA GLY A 355 -8.78 1.95 -3.96
C GLY A 355 -8.69 0.87 -5.05
N ALA A 356 -8.76 1.22 -6.34
CA ALA A 356 -8.80 0.20 -7.40
C ALA A 356 -7.49 -0.58 -7.56
N ALA A 357 -6.34 0.10 -7.50
CA ALA A 357 -5.04 -0.55 -7.56
C ALA A 357 -4.61 -1.05 -6.18
N ASP A 358 -4.70 -0.17 -5.21
CA ASP A 358 -4.37 -0.34 -3.81
C ASP A 358 -5.65 -0.13 -2.99
N PRO A 359 -6.24 -1.20 -2.41
CA PRO A 359 -5.81 -2.61 -2.45
C PRO A 359 -6.72 -3.52 -3.29
N THR A 360 -7.77 -3.01 -3.96
CA THR A 360 -8.84 -3.86 -4.51
C THR A 360 -8.32 -4.84 -5.55
N SER A 361 -7.21 -4.53 -6.25
CA SER A 361 -6.60 -5.47 -7.20
C SER A 361 -6.13 -6.77 -6.53
N GLY A 362 -5.59 -6.70 -5.32
CA GLY A 362 -5.25 -7.88 -4.51
C GLY A 362 -6.46 -8.50 -3.84
N GLN A 363 -7.42 -7.69 -3.39
CA GLN A 363 -8.66 -8.17 -2.79
C GLN A 363 -9.44 -9.06 -3.75
N VAL A 364 -9.62 -8.65 -5.02
CA VAL A 364 -10.34 -9.49 -6.00
C VAL A 364 -9.55 -10.73 -6.39
N ALA A 365 -8.22 -10.70 -6.37
CA ALA A 365 -7.39 -11.89 -6.55
C ALA A 365 -7.60 -12.90 -5.41
N MET A 366 -7.66 -12.44 -4.16
CA MET A 366 -7.98 -13.28 -3.00
C MET A 366 -9.41 -13.84 -3.09
N LEU A 367 -10.39 -13.06 -3.57
CA LEU A 367 -11.76 -13.55 -3.78
C LEU A 367 -11.82 -14.64 -4.86
N ALA A 368 -11.05 -14.50 -5.96
CA ALA A 368 -10.99 -15.52 -6.99
C ALA A 368 -10.37 -16.85 -6.49
N GLU A 369 -9.32 -16.73 -5.65
CA GLU A 369 -8.74 -17.87 -4.94
C GLU A 369 -9.80 -18.57 -4.08
N ALA A 370 -10.53 -17.83 -3.25
CA ALA A 370 -11.55 -18.37 -2.38
C ALA A 370 -12.71 -19.01 -3.17
N GLN A 371 -13.14 -18.40 -4.28
CA GLN A 371 -14.14 -18.98 -5.19
C GLN A 371 -13.68 -20.34 -5.70
N ALA A 372 -12.44 -20.42 -6.22
CA ALA A 372 -11.90 -21.68 -6.76
C ALA A 372 -11.81 -22.76 -5.67
N ILE A 373 -11.36 -22.46 -4.47
CA ILE A 373 -11.36 -23.38 -3.33
C ILE A 373 -12.78 -23.82 -2.96
N GLY A 374 -13.75 -22.90 -2.96
CA GLY A 374 -15.16 -23.20 -2.73
C GLY A 374 -15.76 -24.15 -3.77
N GLU A 375 -15.44 -23.98 -5.06
CA GLU A 375 -15.87 -24.88 -6.15
C GLU A 375 -15.22 -26.25 -6.02
N LEU A 376 -13.94 -26.33 -5.69
CA LEU A 376 -13.29 -27.60 -5.36
C LEU A 376 -13.96 -28.28 -4.17
N ALA A 377 -14.35 -27.54 -3.14
CA ALA A 377 -15.03 -28.09 -1.97
C ALA A 377 -16.43 -28.65 -2.32
N LYS A 378 -17.16 -28.01 -3.21
CA LYS A 378 -18.44 -28.52 -3.75
C LYS A 378 -18.23 -29.83 -4.53
N ALA A 379 -17.09 -29.98 -5.19
CA ALA A 379 -16.70 -31.20 -5.90
C ALA A 379 -16.14 -32.32 -4.98
N GLY A 380 -16.03 -32.07 -3.68
CA GLY A 380 -15.62 -33.06 -2.68
C GLY A 380 -14.21 -32.85 -2.10
N PHE A 381 -13.46 -31.85 -2.57
CA PHE A 381 -12.19 -31.48 -1.94
C PHE A 381 -12.41 -31.08 -0.48
N ARG A 382 -11.46 -31.41 0.36
CA ARG A 382 -11.39 -30.91 1.74
C ARG A 382 -9.94 -30.58 2.04
N PRO A 383 -9.65 -29.33 2.47
CA PRO A 383 -8.31 -29.00 2.92
C PRO A 383 -7.94 -29.84 4.15
N LYS A 384 -6.69 -30.23 4.27
CA LYS A 384 -6.23 -30.96 5.46
C LYS A 384 -6.18 -30.06 6.68
N ARG A 385 -5.75 -28.82 6.48
CA ARG A 385 -5.67 -27.76 7.49
C ARG A 385 -6.80 -26.75 7.27
N THR A 386 -7.14 -26.03 8.30
CA THR A 386 -8.11 -24.94 8.20
C THR A 386 -7.55 -23.82 7.33
N ILE A 387 -8.30 -23.44 6.30
CA ILE A 387 -8.02 -22.26 5.46
C ILE A 387 -8.86 -21.11 5.99
N MET A 388 -8.21 -19.98 6.18
CA MET A 388 -8.87 -18.72 6.57
C MET A 388 -8.58 -17.61 5.58
N TYR A 389 -9.58 -16.76 5.37
CA TYR A 389 -9.43 -15.51 4.61
C TYR A 389 -9.75 -14.34 5.52
N GLY A 390 -8.87 -13.32 5.51
CA GLY A 390 -9.07 -12.04 6.18
C GLY A 390 -9.16 -10.92 5.16
N SER A 391 -10.34 -10.34 5.01
CA SER A 391 -10.52 -9.09 4.25
C SER A 391 -10.52 -7.93 5.24
N TRP A 392 -9.36 -7.31 5.37
CA TRP A 392 -9.11 -6.30 6.39
C TRP A 392 -9.70 -4.94 6.04
N ASP A 393 -10.21 -4.24 7.02
CA ASP A 393 -10.62 -2.84 6.93
C ASP A 393 -9.61 -1.94 7.66
N ALA A 394 -9.59 -0.66 7.33
CA ALA A 394 -8.77 0.34 8.01
C ALA A 394 -7.25 0.03 8.03
N GLU A 395 -6.73 -0.53 6.94
CA GLU A 395 -5.28 -0.72 6.78
C GLU A 395 -4.57 0.61 6.60
N GLU A 396 -5.05 1.41 5.67
CA GLU A 396 -4.45 2.65 5.20
C GLU A 396 -4.10 3.67 6.29
N PRO A 397 -4.92 3.84 7.33
CA PRO A 397 -4.56 4.76 8.42
C PRO A 397 -3.47 4.21 9.36
N GLY A 398 -3.20 2.89 9.37
CA GLY A 398 -2.16 2.36 10.25
C GLY A 398 -2.25 0.89 10.58
N LEU A 399 -2.68 0.06 9.63
CA LEU A 399 -2.88 -1.39 9.77
C LEU A 399 -3.93 -1.73 10.86
N LEU A 400 -4.95 -0.86 11.04
CA LEU A 400 -5.82 -0.94 12.22
C LEU A 400 -6.56 -2.29 12.27
N GLY A 401 -7.33 -2.62 11.22
CA GLY A 401 -8.19 -3.79 11.25
C GLY A 401 -7.46 -5.10 11.51
N SER A 402 -6.36 -5.34 10.81
CA SER A 402 -5.57 -6.56 10.98
C SER A 402 -4.86 -6.63 12.33
N THR A 403 -4.32 -5.50 12.82
CA THR A 403 -3.63 -5.45 14.11
C THR A 403 -4.61 -5.69 15.25
N GLU A 404 -5.75 -4.99 15.26
CA GLU A 404 -6.79 -5.16 16.29
C GLU A 404 -7.32 -6.59 16.35
N TRP A 405 -7.45 -7.23 15.18
CA TRP A 405 -7.86 -8.62 15.11
C TRP A 405 -6.80 -9.57 15.72
N VAL A 406 -5.52 -9.37 15.39
CA VAL A 406 -4.41 -10.16 15.95
C VAL A 406 -4.29 -9.96 17.46
N GLU A 407 -4.42 -8.73 17.94
CA GLU A 407 -4.36 -8.44 19.37
C GLU A 407 -5.51 -9.06 20.14
N TYR A 408 -6.72 -9.03 19.58
CA TYR A 408 -7.90 -9.62 20.19
C TYR A 408 -7.86 -11.17 20.23
N HIS A 409 -7.36 -11.79 19.14
CA HIS A 409 -7.28 -13.24 18.99
C HIS A 409 -5.91 -13.83 19.32
N ARG A 410 -5.06 -13.08 20.01
CA ARG A 410 -3.65 -13.44 20.25
C ARG A 410 -3.46 -14.86 20.75
N ASP A 411 -4.22 -15.29 21.75
CA ASP A 411 -4.06 -16.60 22.38
C ASP A 411 -4.40 -17.76 21.43
N GLU A 412 -5.36 -17.57 20.53
CA GLU A 412 -5.71 -18.56 19.49
C GLU A 412 -4.65 -18.59 18.38
N ILE A 413 -4.21 -17.42 17.95
CA ILE A 413 -3.18 -17.29 16.91
C ILE A 413 -1.88 -17.96 17.35
N ASP A 414 -1.44 -17.71 18.57
CA ASP A 414 -0.24 -18.32 19.15
C ASP A 414 -0.30 -19.85 19.17
N GLN A 415 -1.50 -20.44 19.27
CA GLN A 415 -1.70 -21.87 19.34
C GLN A 415 -1.95 -22.53 17.98
N LYS A 416 -2.59 -21.82 17.04
CA LYS A 416 -3.17 -22.41 15.83
C LYS A 416 -2.59 -21.89 14.53
N MET A 417 -2.10 -20.64 14.47
CA MET A 417 -1.63 -20.04 13.22
C MET A 417 -0.29 -20.61 12.80
N ILE A 418 -0.26 -21.30 11.65
CA ILE A 418 0.98 -21.86 11.09
C ILE A 418 1.61 -20.89 10.11
N ALA A 419 0.79 -20.27 9.27
CA ALA A 419 1.23 -19.37 8.20
C ALA A 419 0.21 -18.30 7.92
N TYR A 420 0.71 -17.09 7.65
CA TYR A 420 -0.05 -15.97 7.13
C TYR A 420 0.58 -15.49 5.81
N LEU A 421 -0.24 -15.41 4.76
CA LEU A 421 0.16 -14.90 3.45
C LEU A 421 -0.63 -13.64 3.17
N ASN A 422 0.06 -12.51 3.00
CA ASN A 422 -0.57 -11.24 2.69
C ASN A 422 -0.32 -10.82 1.25
N THR A 423 -1.31 -10.23 0.63
CA THR A 423 -1.16 -9.37 -0.53
C THR A 423 -1.82 -8.03 -0.25
N ASP A 424 -1.49 -7.08 -1.09
CA ASP A 424 -2.03 -5.75 -1.14
C ASP A 424 -2.43 -5.52 -2.60
N GLY A 425 -1.78 -4.62 -3.33
CA GLY A 425 -2.01 -4.44 -4.75
C GLY A 425 -1.45 -5.59 -5.59
N SER A 426 -2.24 -6.08 -6.55
CA SER A 426 -1.83 -7.06 -7.57
C SER A 426 -1.99 -6.45 -8.95
N GLY A 427 -0.90 -6.11 -9.60
CA GLY A 427 -0.90 -5.40 -10.87
C GLY A 427 0.10 -5.98 -11.86
N ARG A 428 0.15 -5.36 -13.03
CA ARG A 428 1.19 -5.66 -14.04
C ARG A 428 2.55 -5.27 -13.49
N GLY A 429 3.56 -6.09 -13.76
CA GLY A 429 4.92 -5.76 -13.36
C GLY A 429 5.72 -6.98 -12.95
N PHE A 430 6.56 -6.79 -11.96
CA PHE A 430 7.45 -7.83 -11.45
C PHE A 430 6.96 -8.29 -10.08
N LEU A 431 7.02 -9.59 -9.83
CA LEU A 431 6.66 -10.16 -8.54
C LEU A 431 7.51 -9.55 -7.42
N GLY A 432 6.86 -8.96 -6.42
CA GLY A 432 7.43 -8.62 -5.13
C GLY A 432 7.24 -9.79 -4.16
N MET A 433 8.27 -10.18 -3.44
CA MET A 433 8.21 -11.24 -2.41
C MET A 433 9.05 -10.80 -1.22
N GLY A 434 8.55 -11.02 -0.02
CA GLY A 434 9.27 -10.81 1.23
C GLY A 434 8.63 -11.61 2.35
N GLY A 435 9.34 -11.84 3.43
CA GLY A 435 8.78 -12.54 4.59
C GLY A 435 9.78 -13.44 5.31
N SER A 436 9.26 -14.41 6.05
CA SER A 436 10.06 -15.37 6.81
C SER A 436 10.86 -16.30 5.89
N HIS A 437 12.11 -16.56 6.24
CA HIS A 437 12.95 -17.55 5.56
C HIS A 437 12.36 -18.96 5.57
N THR A 438 11.50 -19.29 6.52
CA THR A 438 10.81 -20.58 6.61
C THR A 438 9.96 -20.87 5.37
N MET A 439 9.41 -19.83 4.73
CA MET A 439 8.57 -19.94 3.54
C MET A 439 9.34 -19.75 2.22
N GLN A 440 10.64 -19.46 2.28
CA GLN A 440 11.42 -19.04 1.11
C GLN A 440 11.41 -20.08 -0.02
N ASP A 441 11.68 -21.34 0.30
CA ASP A 441 11.75 -22.41 -0.72
C ASP A 441 10.38 -22.67 -1.36
N PHE A 442 9.32 -22.67 -0.55
CA PHE A 442 7.95 -22.79 -1.03
C PHE A 442 7.59 -21.64 -1.99
N ILE A 443 7.78 -20.40 -1.58
CA ILE A 443 7.45 -19.23 -2.43
C ILE A 443 8.31 -19.20 -3.73
N ASN A 444 9.58 -19.60 -3.64
CA ASN A 444 10.43 -19.70 -4.82
C ASN A 444 9.97 -20.82 -5.77
N GLN A 445 9.45 -21.93 -5.26
CA GLN A 445 8.88 -22.98 -6.10
C GLN A 445 7.62 -22.48 -6.81
N VAL A 446 6.66 -21.91 -6.09
CA VAL A 446 5.46 -21.31 -6.69
C VAL A 446 5.83 -20.29 -7.77
N ALA A 447 6.83 -19.44 -7.51
CA ALA A 447 7.29 -18.45 -8.47
C ALA A 447 7.99 -19.05 -9.73
N ARG A 448 8.49 -20.29 -9.66
CA ARG A 448 9.01 -21.05 -10.82
C ARG A 448 7.86 -21.66 -11.63
N ASP A 449 6.80 -22.08 -10.95
CA ASP A 449 5.72 -22.82 -11.59
C ASP A 449 4.71 -21.88 -12.30
N VAL A 450 4.57 -20.64 -11.79
CA VAL A 450 3.66 -19.64 -12.38
C VAL A 450 4.30 -18.93 -13.59
N SER A 451 3.67 -19.04 -14.75
CA SER A 451 4.05 -18.32 -15.96
C SER A 451 3.57 -16.85 -15.93
N ASP A 452 4.46 -15.93 -16.27
CA ASP A 452 4.12 -14.52 -16.43
C ASP A 452 3.33 -14.32 -17.75
N PRO A 453 2.09 -13.80 -17.70
CA PRO A 453 1.22 -13.70 -18.88
C PRO A 453 1.70 -12.66 -19.90
N GLN A 454 2.60 -11.74 -19.56
CA GLN A 454 3.12 -10.73 -20.47
C GLN A 454 4.34 -11.22 -21.25
N THR A 455 5.16 -12.09 -20.65
CA THR A 455 6.44 -12.51 -21.21
C THR A 455 6.53 -13.99 -21.57
N GLY A 456 5.68 -14.83 -20.97
CA GLY A 456 5.67 -16.28 -21.14
C GLY A 456 6.83 -17.02 -20.46
N VAL A 457 7.73 -16.31 -19.74
CA VAL A 457 8.71 -16.92 -18.84
C VAL A 457 8.10 -17.03 -17.42
N THR A 458 8.74 -17.75 -16.52
CA THR A 458 8.25 -17.81 -15.13
C THR A 458 8.34 -16.46 -14.43
N VAL A 459 7.46 -16.21 -13.45
CA VAL A 459 7.50 -14.94 -12.70
C VAL A 459 8.83 -14.78 -11.95
N LEU A 460 9.47 -15.89 -11.53
CA LEU A 460 10.80 -15.87 -10.92
C LEU A 460 11.88 -15.46 -11.91
N GLU A 461 11.88 -16.02 -13.13
CA GLU A 461 12.84 -15.66 -14.17
C GLU A 461 12.73 -14.19 -14.57
N ARG A 462 11.49 -13.69 -14.74
CA ARG A 462 11.24 -12.27 -15.01
C ARG A 462 11.78 -11.37 -13.91
N ARG A 463 11.56 -11.74 -12.64
CA ARG A 463 12.09 -11.01 -11.50
C ARG A 463 13.61 -10.99 -11.49
N ARG A 464 14.25 -12.15 -11.66
CA ARG A 464 15.74 -12.29 -11.74
C ARG A 464 16.33 -11.44 -12.84
N ALA A 465 15.68 -11.42 -14.02
CA ALA A 465 16.14 -10.58 -15.14
C ALA A 465 16.13 -9.08 -14.77
N ARG A 466 15.09 -8.60 -14.09
CA ARG A 466 15.03 -7.22 -13.59
C ARG A 466 16.14 -6.94 -12.56
N ASP A 467 16.32 -7.83 -11.61
CA ASP A 467 17.27 -7.65 -10.51
C ASP A 467 18.71 -7.61 -11.05
N LEU A 468 19.04 -8.45 -12.02
CA LEU A 468 20.32 -8.41 -12.75
C LEU A 468 20.50 -7.10 -13.54
N ALA A 469 19.46 -6.64 -14.26
CA ALA A 469 19.50 -5.38 -14.99
C ALA A 469 19.72 -4.17 -14.07
N ASN A 470 19.23 -4.23 -12.83
CA ASN A 470 19.43 -3.20 -11.82
C ASN A 470 20.74 -3.36 -11.02
N GLY A 471 21.60 -4.31 -11.39
CA GLY A 471 22.90 -4.53 -10.74
C GLY A 471 22.82 -5.27 -9.40
N SER A 472 21.70 -5.92 -9.08
CA SER A 472 21.61 -6.80 -7.93
C SER A 472 22.40 -8.09 -8.17
N THR A 473 23.18 -8.49 -7.18
CA THR A 473 23.94 -9.77 -7.20
C THR A 473 23.25 -10.87 -6.40
N THR A 474 22.15 -10.57 -5.73
CA THR A 474 21.32 -11.53 -4.97
C THR A 474 20.16 -12.00 -5.85
N THR A 475 20.22 -13.24 -6.28
CA THR A 475 19.16 -13.94 -7.01
C THR A 475 18.42 -14.89 -6.09
#